data_475965828a832d112f117f78165bd264
#
_entry.id   475965828a832d112f117f78165bd264
#
_cell.length_a   1.000
_cell.length_b   1.000
_cell.length_c   1.000
_cell.angle_alpha   90.00
_cell.angle_beta   90.00
_cell.angle_gamma   90.00
#
_symmetry.space_group_name_H-M   'P 1'
#
loop_
_entity.id
_entity.type
_entity.pdbx_description
1 polymer ?
#
loop_
_entity_poly.entity_id
_entity_poly.type
_entity_poly.pdbx_seq_one_letter_code
_entity_poly.pdbx_strand_id
1 'polypeptide(L)'
;MAKQVDYKAVGLRIKTLRLKNNIYQTELAKSIGVSQTHMSNIESGRTGLTLENLVKMTNIFNCGIDEIVFGEEKVKKETAATSLENFTMQDIVQALQMLKTIKG
;
A
#
# COMPACT_ATOMS: atom_id res chain seq x y z
N MET A 1 18.89 13.01 8.91
CA MET A 1 18.29 13.73 7.80
C MET A 1 16.85 13.41 7.63
N ALA A 2 16.06 14.42 7.43
CA ALA A 2 14.64 14.20 7.19
C ALA A 2 14.42 13.64 5.79
N LYS A 3 13.46 12.74 5.68
CA LYS A 3 13.08 12.21 4.38
C LYS A 3 12.31 13.27 3.61
N GLN A 4 12.52 13.29 2.33
CA GLN A 4 11.81 14.20 1.45
C GLN A 4 10.85 13.43 0.59
N VAL A 5 9.76 14.08 0.22
CA VAL A 5 8.77 13.46 -0.64
C VAL A 5 9.19 13.67 -2.10
N ASP A 6 9.36 12.57 -2.79
CA ASP A 6 9.67 12.59 -4.23
C ASP A 6 8.37 12.29 -4.96
N TYR A 7 7.71 13.31 -5.44
CA TYR A 7 6.39 13.15 -6.05
C TYR A 7 6.42 12.29 -7.29
N LYS A 8 7.54 12.30 -7.99
CA LYS A 8 7.66 11.44 -9.16
C LYS A 8 7.68 9.97 -8.76
N ALA A 9 8.44 9.66 -7.73
CA ALA A 9 8.49 8.30 -7.23
C ALA A 9 7.15 7.89 -6.63
N VAL A 10 6.52 8.80 -5.91
CA VAL A 10 5.20 8.53 -5.33
C VAL A 10 4.21 8.22 -6.44
N GLY A 11 4.19 9.05 -7.47
CA GLY A 11 3.27 8.84 -8.59
C GLY A 11 3.50 7.51 -9.26
N LEU A 12 4.75 7.13 -9.44
CA LEU A 12 5.07 5.85 -10.05
C LEU A 12 4.61 4.68 -9.18
N ARG A 13 4.77 4.80 -7.88
CA ARG A 13 4.30 3.75 -6.97
C ARG A 13 2.79 3.61 -7.02
N ILE A 14 2.09 4.72 -7.07
CA ILE A 14 0.63 4.70 -7.18
C ILE A 14 0.22 4.01 -8.48
N LYS A 15 0.87 4.37 -9.58
CA LYS A 15 0.58 3.75 -10.85
C LYS A 15 0.84 2.25 -10.81
N THR A 16 1.95 1.86 -10.21
CA THR A 16 2.29 0.45 -10.10
C THR A 16 1.28 -0.31 -9.27
N LEU A 17 0.88 0.25 -8.14
CA LEU A 17 -0.13 -0.38 -7.29
C LEU A 17 -1.46 -0.49 -8.01
N ARG A 18 -1.81 0.55 -8.74
CA ARG A 18 -3.04 0.56 -9.51
C ARG A 18 -3.05 -0.56 -10.53
N LEU A 19 -1.97 -0.68 -11.27
CA LEU A 19 -1.86 -1.71 -12.29
C LEU A 19 -1.84 -3.11 -11.69
N LYS A 20 -1.18 -3.27 -10.57
CA LYS A 20 -1.15 -4.56 -9.90
C LYS A 20 -2.52 -4.99 -9.42
N ASN A 21 -3.37 -4.04 -9.13
CA ASN A 21 -4.72 -4.31 -8.66
C ASN A 21 -5.74 -4.28 -9.79
N ASN A 22 -5.27 -4.16 -11.03
CA ASN A 22 -6.14 -4.16 -12.21
C ASN A 22 -7.19 -3.06 -12.18
N ILE A 23 -6.76 -1.87 -11.74
CA ILE A 23 -7.65 -0.73 -11.64
C ILE A 23 -7.30 0.25 -12.74
N TYR A 24 -8.32 0.71 -13.48
CA TYR A 24 -8.10 1.72 -14.50
C TYR A 24 -7.86 3.07 -13.84
N GLN A 25 -7.10 3.93 -14.52
CA GLN A 25 -6.82 5.26 -14.00
C GLN A 25 -8.11 6.04 -13.74
N THR A 26 -9.09 5.91 -14.63
CA THR A 26 -10.37 6.57 -14.46
C THR A 26 -11.11 6.06 -13.22
N GLU A 27 -10.99 4.77 -12.96
CA GLU A 27 -11.63 4.20 -11.77
C GLU A 27 -11.00 4.72 -10.49
N LEU A 28 -9.68 4.77 -10.46
CA LEU A 28 -9.01 5.28 -9.27
C LEU A 28 -9.33 6.75 -9.05
N ALA A 29 -9.32 7.53 -10.13
CA ALA A 29 -9.65 8.94 -10.04
C ALA A 29 -11.04 9.13 -9.43
N LYS A 30 -11.99 8.35 -9.90
CA LYS A 30 -13.35 8.42 -9.41
C LYS A 30 -13.43 8.04 -7.95
N SER A 31 -12.69 7.01 -7.58
CA SER A 31 -12.72 6.50 -6.21
C SER A 31 -12.19 7.52 -5.21
N ILE A 32 -11.23 8.32 -5.59
CA ILE A 32 -10.68 9.32 -4.68
C ILE A 32 -11.22 10.71 -4.93
N GLY A 33 -12.12 10.86 -5.90
CA GLY A 33 -12.82 12.12 -6.10
C GLY A 33 -12.06 13.17 -6.87
N VAL A 34 -11.21 12.76 -7.81
CA VAL A 34 -10.47 13.71 -8.65
C VAL A 34 -10.76 13.41 -10.11
N SER A 35 -10.42 14.37 -10.97
CA SER A 35 -10.56 14.17 -12.41
C SER A 35 -9.48 13.21 -12.91
N GLN A 36 -9.70 12.65 -14.09
CA GLN A 36 -8.70 11.80 -14.69
C GLN A 36 -7.44 12.59 -15.00
N THR A 37 -7.58 13.82 -15.44
CA THR A 37 -6.42 14.68 -15.71
C THR A 37 -5.62 14.89 -14.43
N HIS A 38 -6.29 15.13 -13.32
CA HIS A 38 -5.61 15.31 -12.04
C HIS A 38 -4.92 14.02 -11.64
N MET A 39 -5.57 12.88 -11.82
CA MET A 39 -4.98 11.59 -11.49
C MET A 39 -3.73 11.34 -12.34
N SER A 40 -3.81 11.67 -13.61
CA SER A 40 -2.66 11.54 -14.50
C SER A 40 -1.50 12.40 -14.02
N ASN A 41 -1.78 13.60 -13.56
CA ASN A 41 -0.74 14.49 -13.05
C ASN A 41 -0.15 13.97 -11.75
N ILE A 42 -0.96 13.34 -10.92
CA ILE A 42 -0.46 12.73 -9.69
C ILE A 42 0.50 11.60 -10.03
N GLU A 43 0.11 10.73 -10.97
CA GLU A 43 0.93 9.58 -11.32
C GLU A 43 2.21 9.97 -12.02
N SER A 44 2.21 11.08 -12.73
CA SER A 44 3.43 11.56 -13.39
C SER A 44 4.31 12.41 -12.47
N GLY A 45 3.83 12.72 -11.29
CA GLY A 45 4.60 13.50 -10.34
C GLY A 45 4.54 14.99 -10.57
N ARG A 46 3.66 15.45 -11.45
CA ARG A 46 3.53 16.88 -11.71
C ARG A 46 2.84 17.63 -10.60
N THR A 47 2.00 16.94 -9.87
CA THR A 47 1.29 17.56 -8.76
C THR A 47 1.29 16.59 -7.61
N GLY A 48 1.26 17.13 -6.39
CA GLY A 48 1.12 16.30 -5.21
C GLY A 48 -0.31 15.91 -5.00
N LEU A 49 -0.55 15.23 -3.90
CA LEU A 49 -1.91 14.81 -3.55
C LEU A 49 -2.15 15.18 -2.09
N THR A 50 -3.43 15.29 -1.75
CA THR A 50 -3.80 15.63 -0.39
C THR A 50 -3.62 14.41 0.51
N LEU A 51 -3.50 14.67 1.79
CA LEU A 51 -3.43 13.60 2.76
C LEU A 51 -4.70 12.73 2.69
N GLU A 52 -5.83 13.37 2.50
CA GLU A 52 -7.10 12.65 2.40
C GLU A 52 -7.08 11.67 1.23
N ASN A 53 -6.60 12.13 0.07
CA ASN A 53 -6.54 11.25 -1.10
C ASN A 53 -5.55 10.13 -0.87
N LEU A 54 -4.45 10.42 -0.18
CA LEU A 54 -3.46 9.40 0.14
C LEU A 54 -4.06 8.32 1.02
N VAL A 55 -4.83 8.71 2.03
CA VAL A 55 -5.47 7.75 2.92
C VAL A 55 -6.48 6.90 2.14
N LYS A 56 -7.23 7.52 1.23
CA LYS A 56 -8.16 6.76 0.40
C LYS A 56 -7.42 5.70 -0.42
N MET A 57 -6.26 6.07 -0.95
CA MET A 57 -5.47 5.11 -1.74
C MET A 57 -4.94 3.97 -0.90
N THR A 58 -4.52 4.25 0.33
CA THR A 58 -4.04 3.16 1.20
C THR A 58 -5.15 2.15 1.45
N ASN A 59 -6.38 2.63 1.57
CA ASN A 59 -7.51 1.72 1.76
C ASN A 59 -7.80 0.93 0.50
N ILE A 60 -7.73 1.57 -0.65
CA ILE A 60 -8.00 0.90 -1.92
C ILE A 60 -6.93 -0.16 -2.20
N PHE A 61 -5.68 0.17 -1.97
CA PHE A 61 -4.57 -0.74 -2.26
C PHE A 61 -4.22 -1.64 -1.10
N ASN A 62 -4.85 -1.44 0.04
CA ASN A 62 -4.58 -2.22 1.25
C ASN A 62 -3.10 -2.20 1.60
N CYS A 63 -2.55 -1.02 1.68
CA CYS A 63 -1.13 -0.83 1.98
C CYS A 63 -0.97 0.33 2.95
N GLY A 64 0.26 0.54 3.41
CA GLY A 64 0.54 1.63 4.32
C GLY A 64 0.93 2.90 3.58
N ILE A 65 0.82 4.01 4.28
CA ILE A 65 1.24 5.30 3.74
C ILE A 65 2.72 5.27 3.40
N ASP A 66 3.51 4.64 4.25
CA ASP A 66 4.96 4.55 4.03
C ASP A 66 5.30 3.86 2.72
N GLU A 67 4.51 2.86 2.35
CA GLU A 67 4.75 2.16 1.09
C GLU A 67 4.56 3.07 -0.10
N ILE A 68 3.56 3.94 -0.04
CA ILE A 68 3.29 4.85 -1.15
C ILE A 68 4.28 6.00 -1.15
N VAL A 69 4.49 6.62 -0.01
CA VAL A 69 5.27 7.85 0.06
C VAL A 69 6.77 7.59 -0.03
N PHE A 70 7.24 6.55 0.66
CA PHE A 70 8.68 6.29 0.72
C PHE A 70 9.08 4.94 0.15
N GLY A 71 8.12 4.14 -0.26
CA GLY A 71 8.41 2.83 -0.79
C GLY A 71 8.83 1.82 0.25
N GLU A 72 8.55 2.08 1.51
CA GLU A 72 8.95 1.19 2.58
C GLU A 72 7.87 0.16 2.82
N GLU A 73 8.24 -1.09 2.71
CA GLU A 73 7.31 -2.19 2.91
C GLU A 73 7.40 -2.69 4.33
N LYS A 74 6.69 -2.04 5.20
CA LYS A 74 6.72 -2.41 6.61
C LYS A 74 6.33 -3.85 6.85
N VAL A 75 5.28 -4.28 6.16
CA VAL A 75 4.80 -5.64 6.34
C VAL A 75 5.89 -6.62 6.00
N LYS A 76 6.61 -6.36 4.92
CA LYS A 76 7.67 -7.24 4.50
C LYS A 76 8.76 -7.32 5.54
N LYS A 77 9.17 -6.17 6.08
CA LYS A 77 10.20 -6.14 7.09
C LYS A 77 9.79 -6.93 8.32
N GLU A 78 8.62 -6.67 8.80
CA GLU A 78 8.14 -7.30 10.00
C GLU A 78 7.94 -8.78 9.80
N THR A 79 7.38 -9.14 8.68
CA THR A 79 7.11 -10.55 8.41
C THR A 79 8.40 -11.33 8.27
N ALA A 80 9.34 -10.78 7.54
CA ALA A 80 10.54 -11.51 7.22
C ALA A 80 11.44 -11.70 8.43
N ALA A 81 11.58 -10.68 9.25
CA ALA A 81 12.55 -10.75 10.31
C ALA A 81 11.90 -10.79 11.68
N THR A 82 11.06 -9.81 11.94
CA THR A 82 10.56 -9.61 13.28
C THR A 82 9.47 -10.60 13.65
N SER A 83 8.57 -10.84 12.74
CA SER A 83 7.46 -11.74 13.03
C SER A 83 7.91 -13.12 13.41
N LEU A 84 8.85 -13.64 12.63
CA LEU A 84 9.33 -15.00 12.89
C LEU A 84 10.13 -15.06 14.18
N GLU A 85 10.83 -14.00 14.49
CA GLU A 85 11.60 -13.96 15.72
C GLU A 85 10.73 -13.82 16.95
N ASN A 86 9.68 -13.03 16.82
CA ASN A 86 8.78 -12.80 17.94
C ASN A 86 7.79 -13.93 18.14
N PHE A 87 7.52 -14.66 17.08
CA PHE A 87 6.61 -15.78 17.17
C PHE A 87 7.37 -17.01 17.61
N THR A 88 6.81 -17.72 18.54
CA THR A 88 7.35 -19.02 18.93
C THR A 88 6.80 -20.05 17.96
N MET A 89 7.47 -21.21 17.95
CA MET A 89 6.96 -22.33 17.18
C MET A 89 5.54 -22.67 17.61
N GLN A 90 5.28 -22.49 18.89
CA GLN A 90 3.96 -22.78 19.42
C GLN A 90 2.92 -21.85 18.81
N ASP A 91 3.26 -20.58 18.64
CA ASP A 91 2.33 -19.64 18.05
C ASP A 91 1.99 -20.04 16.62
N ILE A 92 2.98 -20.49 15.88
CA ILE A 92 2.78 -20.90 14.51
C ILE A 92 1.92 -22.16 14.47
N VAL A 93 2.21 -23.11 15.32
CA VAL A 93 1.44 -24.35 15.38
C VAL A 93 0.01 -24.05 15.76
N GLN A 94 -0.18 -23.14 16.69
CA GLN A 94 -1.53 -22.78 17.11
C GLN A 94 -2.32 -22.16 15.98
N ALA A 95 -1.68 -21.29 15.19
CA ALA A 95 -2.33 -20.69 14.04
C ALA A 95 -2.75 -21.74 13.03
N LEU A 96 -1.89 -22.70 12.80
CA LEU A 96 -2.22 -23.79 11.88
C LEU A 96 -3.36 -24.65 12.40
N GLN A 97 -3.37 -24.89 13.69
CA GLN A 97 -4.46 -25.67 14.27
C GLN A 97 -5.78 -24.94 14.19
N MET A 98 -5.76 -23.62 14.36
CA MET A 98 -6.97 -22.85 14.23
C MET A 98 -7.52 -22.94 12.81
N LEU A 99 -6.66 -22.94 11.82
CA LEU A 99 -7.09 -23.10 10.45
C LEU A 99 -7.71 -24.46 10.23
N LYS A 100 -7.12 -25.50 10.82
CA LYS A 100 -7.68 -26.84 10.71
C LYS A 100 -9.03 -26.93 11.36
N THR A 101 -9.16 -26.30 12.51
CA THR A 101 -10.42 -26.32 13.22
C THR A 101 -11.52 -25.66 12.40
N ILE A 102 -11.19 -24.56 11.76
CA ILE A 102 -12.16 -23.88 10.92
C ILE A 102 -12.59 -24.76 9.76
N LYS A 103 -11.63 -25.47 9.21
CA LYS A 103 -11.94 -26.37 8.09
C LYS A 103 -12.72 -27.58 8.54
N GLY A 104 -12.33 -28.08 9.68
CA GLY A 104 -12.95 -29.26 10.20
C GLY A 104 -14.24 -28.95 10.88
#